data_fac4f7cecad294679f6670051843d092
#
_entry.id   fac4f7cecad294679f6670051843d092
#
_cell.length_a   1.000
_cell.length_b   1.000
_cell.length_c   1.000
_cell.angle_alpha   90.00
_cell.angle_beta   90.00
_cell.angle_gamma   90.00
#
_symmetry.space_group_name_H-M   'P 1'
#
loop_
_entity.id
_entity.type
_entity.pdbx_description
1 polymer ?
#
loop_
_entity_poly.entity_id
_entity_poly.type
_entity_poly.pdbx_seq_one_letter_code
_entity_poly.pdbx_strand_id
1 'polypeptide(L)'
;MFKSNLVKLFESRKGRLDYRVKRDYVRNGIATIPCRISDYSDVISPYSVKGCETLNKEFEDYLKEAADLTPPECPLVLNIIGDCLSQEEKETIEDTILDDFSCDLGVVERENKRHTHVFSFMLIGMLLSLLLLWFTETLAEEPRELLYVLFWFMAETLCDYIFLTGHDLRWSRRQAGRLASIKVVFSESYRDPHYTQSDVEQLYSEIEKDVKETILEEE
;
A
#
# COMPACT_ATOMS: atom_id res chain seq x y z
N MET A 1 14.76 39.07 15.28
CA MET A 1 15.37 38.89 13.95
C MET A 1 16.00 37.50 13.74
N PHE A 2 16.65 36.91 14.74
CA PHE A 2 17.25 35.54 14.63
C PHE A 2 16.25 34.39 14.40
N LYS A 3 15.07 34.41 15.02
CA LYS A 3 14.08 33.33 14.88
C LYS A 3 13.52 33.18 13.43
N SER A 4 13.37 34.31 12.72
CA SER A 4 12.85 34.30 11.34
C SER A 4 13.83 33.67 10.34
N ASN A 5 15.13 33.81 10.57
CA ASN A 5 16.16 33.25 9.69
C ASN A 5 16.32 31.74 9.87
N LEU A 6 16.13 31.24 11.11
CA LEU A 6 16.17 29.80 11.40
C LEU A 6 14.98 29.04 10.77
N VAL A 7 13.76 29.63 10.81
CA VAL A 7 12.59 29.04 10.16
C VAL A 7 12.81 28.89 8.66
N LYS A 8 13.28 29.97 7.99
CA LYS A 8 13.60 29.91 6.55
C LYS A 8 14.70 28.88 6.23
N LEU A 9 15.67 28.72 7.12
CA LEU A 9 16.74 27.75 6.95
C LEU A 9 16.21 26.32 7.07
N PHE A 10 15.27 26.05 7.98
CA PHE A 10 14.61 24.76 8.09
C PHE A 10 13.70 24.46 6.89
N GLU A 11 12.94 25.44 6.40
CA GLU A 11 12.11 25.32 5.20
C GLU A 11 12.93 25.06 3.93
N SER A 12 14.15 25.60 3.87
CA SER A 12 15.06 25.41 2.72
C SER A 12 15.83 24.08 2.76
N ARG A 13 15.74 23.32 3.87
CA ARG A 13 16.45 22.05 4.00
C ARG A 13 15.80 20.99 3.11
N LYS A 14 16.55 20.51 2.13
CA LYS A 14 16.12 19.41 1.26
C LYS A 14 16.11 18.08 2.03
N GLY A 15 15.02 17.36 1.97
CA GLY A 15 14.93 15.99 2.46
C GLY A 15 15.90 15.05 1.70
N ARG A 16 16.48 14.09 2.39
CA ARG A 16 17.40 13.10 1.81
C ARG A 16 16.78 11.71 1.84
N LEU A 17 15.54 11.58 1.35
CA LEU A 17 14.84 10.29 1.29
C LEU A 17 15.64 9.25 0.48
N ASP A 18 16.15 9.66 -0.69
CA ASP A 18 16.90 8.80 -1.60
C ASP A 18 18.16 8.16 -1.00
N TYR A 19 18.76 8.82 0.00
CA TYR A 19 20.00 8.34 0.58
C TYR A 19 19.80 7.10 1.45
N ARG A 20 18.74 7.08 2.26
CA ARG A 20 18.41 5.95 3.14
C ARG A 20 17.86 4.78 2.33
N VAL A 21 16.95 5.07 1.40
CA VAL A 21 16.30 4.08 0.54
C VAL A 21 17.31 3.29 -0.31
N LYS A 22 18.20 3.98 -1.04
CA LYS A 22 19.13 3.31 -1.97
C LYS A 22 20.27 2.57 -1.27
N ARG A 23 20.67 3.00 -0.08
CA ARG A 23 21.87 2.46 0.58
C ARG A 23 21.58 1.31 1.51
N ASP A 24 20.46 1.37 2.25
CA ASP A 24 20.20 0.46 3.35
C ASP A 24 19.21 -0.67 3.00
N TYR A 25 18.27 -0.42 2.09
CA TYR A 25 17.19 -1.37 1.81
C TYR A 25 17.17 -1.93 0.39
N VAL A 26 17.61 -1.21 -0.64
CA VAL A 26 17.48 -1.66 -2.03
C VAL A 26 18.81 -2.15 -2.59
N ARG A 27 18.87 -3.45 -2.93
CA ARG A 27 20.04 -4.08 -3.56
C ARG A 27 19.59 -4.94 -4.73
N ASN A 28 20.21 -4.74 -5.88
CA ASN A 28 19.92 -5.50 -7.10
C ASN A 28 18.44 -5.53 -7.52
N GLY A 29 17.66 -4.49 -7.16
CA GLY A 29 16.24 -4.40 -7.48
C GLY A 29 15.32 -5.09 -6.48
N ILE A 30 15.84 -5.65 -5.40
CA ILE A 30 15.06 -6.22 -4.28
C ILE A 30 15.16 -5.27 -3.09
N ALA A 31 14.03 -5.02 -2.44
CA ALA A 31 13.97 -4.25 -1.19
C ALA A 31 13.99 -5.22 0.00
N THR A 32 15.11 -5.23 0.74
CA THR A 32 15.25 -6.07 1.94
C THR A 32 15.04 -5.23 3.19
N ILE A 33 14.08 -5.61 4.01
CA ILE A 33 13.77 -4.97 5.29
C ILE A 33 14.41 -5.82 6.39
N PRO A 34 15.53 -5.39 7.01
CA PRO A 34 16.12 -6.13 8.12
C PRO A 34 15.35 -5.81 9.40
N CYS A 35 14.91 -6.83 10.11
CA CYS A 35 14.27 -6.72 11.41
C CYS A 35 14.98 -7.62 12.41
N ARG A 36 15.33 -7.11 13.58
CA ARG A 36 15.88 -7.88 14.68
C ARG A 36 14.81 -8.10 15.75
N ILE A 37 14.58 -9.34 16.08
CA ILE A 37 13.64 -9.75 17.11
C ILE A 37 14.38 -10.41 18.28
N SER A 38 13.83 -10.28 19.47
CA SER A 38 14.34 -10.87 20.69
C SER A 38 13.45 -12.00 21.22
N ASP A 39 12.16 -11.92 20.89
CA ASP A 39 11.15 -12.87 21.34
C ASP A 39 10.03 -13.00 20.30
N TYR A 40 9.28 -14.09 20.35
CA TYR A 40 8.08 -14.34 19.53
C TYR A 40 7.03 -13.24 19.66
N SER A 41 6.84 -12.68 20.86
CA SER A 41 5.91 -11.58 21.14
C SER A 41 6.28 -10.25 20.48
N ASP A 42 7.51 -10.10 19.97
CA ASP A 42 7.89 -8.91 19.21
C ASP A 42 7.15 -8.87 17.86
N VAL A 43 6.82 -10.04 17.30
CA VAL A 43 6.15 -10.19 16.00
C VAL A 43 4.67 -10.49 16.15
N ILE A 44 4.33 -11.43 17.03
CA ILE A 44 2.95 -11.88 17.26
C ILE A 44 2.37 -11.14 18.48
N SER A 45 1.15 -10.68 18.35
CA SER A 45 0.44 -9.97 19.40
C SER A 45 0.31 -10.83 20.66
N PRO A 46 0.64 -10.32 21.86
CA PRO A 46 0.48 -11.06 23.11
C PRO A 46 -0.99 -11.35 23.47
N TYR A 47 -1.93 -10.75 22.76
CA TYR A 47 -3.36 -10.98 22.91
C TYR A 47 -3.90 -12.08 21.99
N SER A 48 -3.06 -12.60 21.11
CA SER A 48 -3.42 -13.67 20.18
C SER A 48 -3.61 -14.99 20.91
N VAL A 49 -4.50 -15.83 20.36
CA VAL A 49 -4.76 -17.19 20.83
C VAL A 49 -4.25 -18.15 19.78
N LYS A 50 -3.71 -19.32 20.19
CA LYS A 50 -3.21 -20.34 19.26
C LYS A 50 -4.27 -20.74 18.23
N GLY A 51 -3.92 -20.60 16.96
CA GLY A 51 -4.80 -20.79 15.80
C GLY A 51 -5.59 -19.55 15.35
N CYS A 52 -5.37 -18.39 16.00
CA CYS A 52 -5.90 -17.09 15.63
C CYS A 52 -4.84 -16.03 15.95
N GLU A 53 -3.65 -16.26 15.48
CA GLU A 53 -2.53 -15.34 15.67
C GLU A 53 -2.76 -14.07 14.82
N THR A 54 -2.34 -12.93 15.35
CA THR A 54 -2.35 -11.63 14.68
C THR A 54 -1.01 -10.93 14.92
N LEU A 55 -0.63 -10.06 14.01
CA LEU A 55 0.63 -9.32 14.15
C LEU A 55 0.60 -8.35 15.33
N ASN A 56 1.76 -8.15 15.92
CA ASN A 56 1.98 -7.05 16.83
C ASN A 56 1.92 -5.73 16.07
N LYS A 57 1.12 -4.80 16.55
CA LYS A 57 0.88 -3.54 15.84
C LYS A 57 2.14 -2.71 15.62
N GLU A 58 3.07 -2.70 16.58
CA GLU A 58 4.36 -1.99 16.43
C GLU A 58 5.22 -2.60 15.31
N PHE A 59 5.18 -3.92 15.17
CA PHE A 59 5.87 -4.62 14.10
C PHE A 59 5.19 -4.39 12.74
N GLU A 60 3.88 -4.42 12.68
CA GLU A 60 3.08 -4.10 11.49
C GLU A 60 3.35 -2.68 11.00
N ASP A 61 3.29 -1.69 11.89
CA ASP A 61 3.56 -0.29 11.58
C ASP A 61 5.01 -0.10 11.07
N TYR A 62 5.99 -0.77 11.69
CA TYR A 62 7.38 -0.78 11.23
C TYR A 62 7.51 -1.30 9.80
N LEU A 63 6.83 -2.40 9.45
CA LEU A 63 6.89 -2.96 8.10
C LEU A 63 6.24 -2.03 7.08
N LYS A 64 5.10 -1.41 7.41
CA LYS A 64 4.41 -0.43 6.55
C LYS A 64 5.29 0.79 6.29
N GLU A 65 5.90 1.37 7.33
CA GLU A 65 6.83 2.50 7.18
C GLU A 65 8.07 2.13 6.36
N ALA A 66 8.64 0.94 6.58
CA ALA A 66 9.80 0.48 5.83
C ALA A 66 9.46 0.23 4.35
N ALA A 67 8.27 -0.34 4.06
CA ALA A 67 7.78 -0.54 2.70
C ALA A 67 7.55 0.79 1.97
N ASP A 68 7.00 1.80 2.65
CA ASP A 68 6.75 3.13 2.08
C ASP A 68 8.05 3.86 1.71
N LEU A 69 9.13 3.58 2.42
CA LEU A 69 10.46 4.15 2.12
C LEU A 69 11.13 3.50 0.91
N THR A 70 10.64 2.36 0.42
CA THR A 70 11.25 1.62 -0.69
C THR A 70 10.54 1.90 -2.02
N PRO A 71 11.27 1.90 -3.17
CA PRO A 71 10.65 2.10 -4.48
C PRO A 71 9.55 1.07 -4.74
N PRO A 72 8.41 1.51 -5.29
CA PRO A 72 7.24 0.64 -5.49
C PRO A 72 7.42 -0.46 -6.55
N GLU A 73 8.50 -0.39 -7.33
CA GLU A 73 8.84 -1.40 -8.34
C GLU A 73 9.61 -2.59 -7.77
N CYS A 74 10.16 -2.47 -6.55
CA CYS A 74 10.98 -3.50 -5.95
C CYS A 74 10.11 -4.47 -5.14
N PRO A 75 10.24 -5.81 -5.32
CA PRO A 75 9.65 -6.79 -4.41
C PRO A 75 10.25 -6.66 -3.02
N LEU A 76 9.46 -7.02 -2.01
CA LEU A 76 9.86 -6.93 -0.61
C LEU A 76 10.36 -8.29 -0.09
N VAL A 77 11.48 -8.25 0.61
CA VAL A 77 11.99 -9.39 1.38
C VAL A 77 12.18 -8.94 2.83
N LEU A 78 11.50 -9.58 3.74
CA LEU A 78 11.67 -9.37 5.17
C LEU A 78 12.74 -10.32 5.69
N ASN A 79 13.84 -9.78 6.22
CA ASN A 79 14.89 -10.57 6.85
C ASN A 79 14.78 -10.46 8.37
N ILE A 80 14.20 -11.48 8.99
CA ILE A 80 14.06 -11.57 10.44
C ILE A 80 15.34 -12.16 11.03
N ILE A 81 16.01 -11.39 11.88
CA ILE A 81 17.29 -11.76 12.50
C ILE A 81 17.03 -12.12 13.95
N GLY A 82 17.26 -13.37 14.30
CA GLY A 82 17.12 -13.90 15.65
C GLY A 82 17.35 -15.42 15.66
N ASP A 83 17.88 -15.91 16.77
CA ASP A 83 18.13 -17.31 17.06
C ASP A 83 17.17 -17.89 18.10
N CYS A 84 16.24 -17.07 18.58
CA CYS A 84 15.32 -17.39 19.68
C CYS A 84 14.07 -18.18 19.24
N LEU A 85 13.83 -18.34 17.92
CA LEU A 85 12.60 -18.94 17.39
C LEU A 85 12.77 -20.42 17.06
N SER A 86 11.80 -21.23 17.49
CA SER A 86 11.62 -22.61 17.03
C SER A 86 11.13 -22.66 15.57
N GLN A 87 11.20 -23.82 14.95
CA GLN A 87 10.74 -23.99 13.58
C GLN A 87 9.21 -23.78 13.45
N GLU A 88 8.43 -24.25 14.43
CA GLU A 88 6.98 -24.04 14.49
C GLU A 88 6.61 -22.56 14.59
N GLU A 89 7.36 -21.79 15.40
CA GLU A 89 7.15 -20.34 15.52
C GLU A 89 7.51 -19.59 14.24
N LYS A 90 8.53 -19.99 13.51
CA LYS A 90 8.89 -19.40 12.21
C LYS A 90 7.80 -19.60 11.17
N GLU A 91 7.25 -20.80 11.06
CA GLU A 91 6.15 -21.13 10.17
C GLU A 91 4.89 -20.30 10.56
N THR A 92 4.57 -20.25 11.85
CA THR A 92 3.44 -19.44 12.34
C THR A 92 3.61 -17.95 12.03
N ILE A 93 4.82 -17.41 12.20
CA ILE A 93 5.12 -16.00 11.88
C ILE A 93 4.94 -15.73 10.39
N GLU A 94 5.46 -16.60 9.53
CA GLU A 94 5.36 -16.46 8.07
C GLU A 94 3.89 -16.47 7.63
N ASP A 95 3.12 -17.46 8.08
CA ASP A 95 1.69 -17.59 7.78
C ASP A 95 0.90 -16.37 8.29
N THR A 96 1.15 -15.93 9.54
CA THR A 96 0.45 -14.77 10.12
C THR A 96 0.75 -13.48 9.37
N ILE A 97 2.01 -13.27 8.94
CA ILE A 97 2.39 -12.09 8.14
C ILE A 97 1.62 -12.06 6.82
N LEU A 98 1.57 -13.19 6.12
CA LEU A 98 0.87 -13.29 4.84
C LEU A 98 -0.64 -13.11 5.01
N ASP A 99 -1.23 -13.72 6.02
CA ASP A 99 -2.66 -13.64 6.29
C ASP A 99 -3.09 -12.21 6.66
N ASP A 100 -2.39 -11.56 7.59
CA ASP A 100 -2.74 -10.20 8.04
C ASP A 100 -2.61 -9.18 6.89
N PHE A 101 -1.54 -9.24 6.10
CA PHE A 101 -1.39 -8.34 4.96
C PHE A 101 -2.32 -8.69 3.79
N SER A 102 -2.71 -9.95 3.62
CA SER A 102 -3.75 -10.33 2.67
C SER A 102 -5.12 -9.79 3.09
N CYS A 103 -5.44 -9.82 4.37
CA CYS A 103 -6.63 -9.16 4.92
C CYS A 103 -6.61 -7.64 4.68
N ASP A 104 -5.49 -6.99 4.93
CA ASP A 104 -5.30 -5.56 4.67
C ASP A 104 -5.52 -5.22 3.19
N LEU A 105 -4.96 -6.03 2.28
CA LEU A 105 -5.18 -5.88 0.85
C LEU A 105 -6.68 -6.00 0.52
N GLY A 106 -7.38 -6.96 1.10
CA GLY A 106 -8.83 -7.13 0.93
C GLY A 106 -9.64 -5.93 1.40
N VAL A 107 -9.23 -5.28 2.50
CA VAL A 107 -9.86 -4.04 2.98
C VAL A 107 -9.64 -2.90 1.98
N VAL A 108 -8.41 -2.70 1.51
CA VAL A 108 -8.07 -1.67 0.51
C VAL A 108 -8.82 -1.91 -0.81
N GLU A 109 -8.95 -3.17 -1.25
CA GLU A 109 -9.71 -3.50 -2.47
C GLU A 109 -11.20 -3.22 -2.33
N ARG A 110 -11.79 -3.51 -1.16
CA ARG A 110 -13.19 -3.19 -0.87
C ARG A 110 -13.43 -1.68 -0.90
N GLU A 111 -12.54 -0.92 -0.32
CA GLU A 111 -12.59 0.55 -0.34
C GLU A 111 -12.45 1.08 -1.77
N ASN A 112 -11.52 0.56 -2.55
CA ASN A 112 -11.33 0.92 -3.95
C ASN A 112 -12.58 0.60 -4.80
N LYS A 113 -13.19 -0.57 -4.64
CA LYS A 113 -14.45 -0.95 -5.29
C LYS A 113 -15.56 0.04 -4.93
N ARG A 114 -15.71 0.40 -3.65
CA ARG A 114 -16.69 1.40 -3.19
C ARG A 114 -16.49 2.75 -3.87
N HIS A 115 -15.26 3.26 -3.90
CA HIS A 115 -14.93 4.53 -4.55
C HIS A 115 -15.20 4.49 -6.06
N THR A 116 -14.88 3.37 -6.72
CA THR A 116 -15.15 3.18 -8.15
C THR A 116 -16.66 3.19 -8.45
N HIS A 117 -17.49 2.61 -7.59
CA HIS A 117 -18.95 2.68 -7.75
C HIS A 117 -19.47 4.09 -7.59
N VAL A 118 -19.00 4.86 -6.59
CA VAL A 118 -19.37 6.26 -6.41
C VAL A 118 -18.96 7.09 -7.62
N PHE A 119 -17.73 6.92 -8.10
CA PHE A 119 -17.24 7.57 -9.31
C PHE A 119 -18.12 7.29 -10.54
N SER A 120 -18.44 6.01 -10.77
CA SER A 120 -19.30 5.59 -11.89
C SER A 120 -20.69 6.21 -11.79
N PHE A 121 -21.27 6.25 -10.60
CA PHE A 121 -22.57 6.86 -10.35
C PHE A 121 -22.54 8.38 -10.64
N MET A 122 -21.50 9.09 -10.16
CA MET A 122 -21.33 10.53 -10.43
C MET A 122 -21.09 10.81 -11.91
N LEU A 123 -20.33 9.97 -12.61
CA LEU A 123 -20.10 10.09 -14.05
C LEU A 123 -21.40 9.95 -14.85
N ILE A 124 -22.22 8.93 -14.53
CA ILE A 124 -23.51 8.72 -15.17
C ILE A 124 -24.44 9.91 -14.89
N GLY A 125 -24.50 10.40 -13.66
CA GLY A 125 -25.29 11.55 -13.29
C GLY A 125 -24.86 12.82 -14.03
N MET A 126 -23.55 13.07 -14.16
CA MET A 126 -23.02 14.19 -14.93
C MET A 126 -23.41 14.09 -16.41
N LEU A 127 -23.29 12.93 -17.03
CA LEU A 127 -23.69 12.73 -18.43
C LEU A 127 -25.20 12.90 -18.64
N LEU A 128 -26.02 12.42 -17.69
CA LEU A 128 -27.47 12.62 -17.71
C LEU A 128 -27.85 14.09 -17.58
N SER A 129 -27.22 14.83 -16.67
CA SER A 129 -27.46 16.26 -16.51
C SER A 129 -27.06 17.06 -17.76
N LEU A 130 -25.96 16.69 -18.41
CA LEU A 130 -25.52 17.28 -19.68
C LEU A 130 -26.55 17.02 -20.80
N LEU A 131 -27.02 15.76 -20.89
CA LEU A 131 -28.02 15.35 -21.86
C LEU A 131 -29.36 16.14 -21.63
N LEU A 132 -29.80 16.25 -20.38
CA LEU A 132 -30.96 17.02 -20.02
C LEU A 132 -30.81 18.51 -20.39
N LEU A 133 -29.66 19.12 -20.11
CA LEU A 133 -29.35 20.49 -20.50
C LEU A 133 -29.47 20.70 -22.02
N TRP A 134 -29.06 19.71 -22.81
CA TRP A 134 -29.18 19.81 -24.27
C TRP A 134 -30.65 19.76 -24.72
N PHE A 135 -31.48 18.88 -24.13
CA PHE A 135 -32.89 18.78 -24.49
C PHE A 135 -33.78 19.92 -23.93
N THR A 136 -33.29 20.66 -22.92
CA THR A 136 -34.08 21.68 -22.21
C THR A 136 -33.85 23.11 -22.70
N GLU A 137 -33.41 23.29 -23.96
CA GLU A 137 -33.37 24.67 -24.57
C GLU A 137 -34.72 25.39 -24.54
N THR A 138 -35.83 24.62 -24.40
CA THR A 138 -37.20 25.12 -24.36
C THR A 138 -37.79 25.26 -22.96
N LEU A 139 -37.08 24.89 -21.90
CA LEU A 139 -37.53 24.98 -20.51
C LEU A 139 -37.38 26.41 -19.94
N ALA A 140 -38.20 26.72 -18.92
CA ALA A 140 -38.06 27.95 -18.13
C ALA A 140 -36.65 28.07 -17.54
N GLU A 141 -36.18 29.31 -17.30
CA GLU A 141 -34.80 29.58 -16.85
C GLU A 141 -34.46 28.91 -15.49
N GLU A 142 -35.40 28.94 -14.53
CA GLU A 142 -35.20 28.41 -13.18
C GLU A 142 -34.76 26.93 -13.12
N PRO A 143 -35.45 25.95 -13.77
CA PRO A 143 -34.99 24.54 -13.73
C PRO A 143 -33.67 24.32 -14.47
N ARG A 144 -33.35 25.16 -15.44
CA ARG A 144 -32.09 25.09 -16.18
C ARG A 144 -30.92 25.51 -15.31
N GLU A 145 -31.02 26.52 -14.49
CA GLU A 145 -30.00 26.95 -13.53
C GLU A 145 -29.70 25.82 -12.50
N LEU A 146 -30.77 25.19 -11.99
CA LEU A 146 -30.61 24.04 -11.07
C LEU A 146 -29.81 22.88 -11.70
N LEU A 147 -30.08 22.57 -12.97
CA LEU A 147 -29.35 21.54 -13.71
C LEU A 147 -27.88 21.92 -13.92
N TYR A 148 -27.55 23.21 -14.15
CA TYR A 148 -26.18 23.68 -14.22
C TYR A 148 -25.43 23.51 -12.89
N VAL A 149 -26.07 23.82 -11.76
CA VAL A 149 -25.50 23.66 -10.43
C VAL A 149 -25.24 22.18 -10.14
N LEU A 150 -26.19 21.30 -10.48
CA LEU A 150 -26.05 19.85 -10.31
C LEU A 150 -24.93 19.31 -11.17
N PHE A 151 -24.83 19.69 -12.44
CA PHE A 151 -23.76 19.32 -13.34
C PHE A 151 -22.39 19.74 -12.79
N TRP A 152 -22.28 21.01 -12.34
CA TRP A 152 -21.04 21.53 -11.79
C TRP A 152 -20.59 20.78 -10.53
N PHE A 153 -21.50 20.50 -9.62
CA PHE A 153 -21.22 19.72 -8.41
C PHE A 153 -20.70 18.32 -8.73
N MET A 154 -21.31 17.64 -9.68
CA MET A 154 -20.84 16.30 -10.11
C MET A 154 -19.49 16.38 -10.81
N ALA A 155 -19.27 17.38 -11.65
CA ALA A 155 -18.01 17.59 -12.36
C ALA A 155 -16.85 17.88 -11.39
N GLU A 156 -17.06 18.71 -10.37
CA GLU A 156 -16.09 19.00 -9.31
C GLU A 156 -15.69 17.72 -8.56
N THR A 157 -16.67 16.93 -8.12
CA THR A 157 -16.43 15.65 -7.43
C THR A 157 -15.64 14.67 -8.30
N LEU A 158 -15.92 14.61 -9.62
CA LEU A 158 -15.16 13.76 -10.54
C LEU A 158 -13.72 14.25 -10.73
N CYS A 159 -13.51 15.56 -10.81
CA CYS A 159 -12.16 16.12 -10.88
C CYS A 159 -11.36 15.79 -9.62
N ASP A 160 -11.92 15.96 -8.44
CA ASP A 160 -11.27 15.60 -7.17
C ASP A 160 -10.91 14.12 -7.13
N TYR A 161 -11.79 13.24 -7.58
CA TYR A 161 -11.51 11.82 -7.66
C TYR A 161 -10.35 11.52 -8.62
N ILE A 162 -10.34 12.09 -9.81
CA ILE A 162 -9.32 11.81 -10.84
C ILE A 162 -7.95 12.31 -10.38
N PHE A 163 -7.87 13.52 -9.85
CA PHE A 163 -6.60 14.19 -9.58
C PHE A 163 -6.03 13.90 -8.18
N LEU A 164 -6.88 13.68 -7.18
CA LEU A 164 -6.47 13.47 -5.79
C LEU A 164 -6.70 12.02 -5.36
N THR A 165 -7.94 11.62 -5.20
CA THR A 165 -8.31 10.34 -4.59
C THR A 165 -7.85 9.12 -5.39
N GLY A 166 -7.94 9.18 -6.73
CA GLY A 166 -7.57 8.05 -7.58
C GLY A 166 -6.07 7.74 -7.61
N HIS A 167 -5.22 8.72 -7.32
CA HIS A 167 -3.77 8.49 -7.16
C HIS A 167 -3.48 7.78 -5.83
N ASP A 168 -4.07 8.27 -4.75
CA ASP A 168 -3.84 7.73 -3.40
C ASP A 168 -4.36 6.29 -3.26
N LEU A 169 -5.53 5.99 -3.84
CA LEU A 169 -6.07 4.63 -3.87
C LEU A 169 -5.18 3.65 -4.63
N ARG A 170 -4.64 4.06 -5.77
CA ARG A 170 -3.70 3.21 -6.55
C ARG A 170 -2.39 2.99 -5.80
N TRP A 171 -1.90 4.01 -5.11
CA TRP A 171 -0.71 3.90 -4.28
C TRP A 171 -0.95 2.94 -3.12
N SER A 172 -2.01 3.12 -2.34
CA SER A 172 -2.38 2.25 -1.21
C SER A 172 -2.54 0.79 -1.64
N ARG A 173 -3.24 0.54 -2.76
CA ARG A 173 -3.41 -0.81 -3.30
C ARG A 173 -2.07 -1.45 -3.68
N ARG A 174 -1.17 -0.69 -4.32
CA ARG A 174 0.16 -1.18 -4.70
C ARG A 174 0.98 -1.54 -3.47
N GLN A 175 0.98 -0.71 -2.44
CA GLN A 175 1.71 -0.97 -1.21
C GLN A 175 1.13 -2.17 -0.45
N ALA A 176 -0.20 -2.26 -0.31
CA ALA A 176 -0.85 -3.41 0.31
C ALA A 176 -0.54 -4.71 -0.46
N GLY A 177 -0.59 -4.70 -1.80
CA GLY A 177 -0.23 -5.86 -2.62
C GLY A 177 1.23 -6.29 -2.47
N ARG A 178 2.16 -5.33 -2.32
CA ARG A 178 3.59 -5.64 -2.07
C ARG A 178 3.80 -6.29 -0.70
N LEU A 179 3.10 -5.80 0.32
CA LEU A 179 3.17 -6.38 1.67
C LEU A 179 2.51 -7.76 1.71
N ALA A 180 1.38 -7.97 1.05
CA ALA A 180 0.74 -9.28 0.92
C ALA A 180 1.59 -10.31 0.15
N SER A 181 2.55 -9.86 -0.67
CA SER A 181 3.49 -10.71 -1.41
C SER A 181 4.90 -10.64 -0.84
N ILE A 182 5.06 -10.31 0.43
CA ILE A 182 6.36 -10.21 1.09
C ILE A 182 6.97 -11.60 1.31
N LYS A 183 8.24 -11.77 0.96
CA LYS A 183 8.96 -13.02 1.25
C LYS A 183 9.66 -12.90 2.59
N VAL A 184 9.39 -13.81 3.50
CA VAL A 184 10.02 -13.87 4.83
C VAL A 184 11.24 -14.77 4.79
N VAL A 185 12.36 -14.29 5.33
CA VAL A 185 13.63 -15.03 5.43
C VAL A 185 14.14 -14.90 6.87
N PHE A 186 14.51 -16.02 7.47
CA PHE A 186 15.07 -16.04 8.81
C PHE A 186 16.59 -16.23 8.75
N SER A 187 17.33 -15.42 9.51
CA SER A 187 18.78 -15.48 9.60
C SER A 187 19.27 -15.34 11.04
N GLU A 188 20.33 -16.06 11.40
CA GLU A 188 20.93 -15.98 12.74
C GLU A 188 21.73 -14.68 12.94
N SER A 189 22.25 -14.11 11.85
CA SER A 189 23.05 -12.89 11.90
C SER A 189 22.79 -12.01 10.69
N TYR A 190 22.87 -10.70 10.89
CA TYR A 190 22.79 -9.76 9.77
C TYR A 190 23.99 -10.00 8.83
N ARG A 191 23.72 -10.52 7.66
CA ARG A 191 24.64 -10.52 6.52
C ARG A 191 24.04 -9.64 5.44
N ASP A 192 24.87 -8.83 4.84
CA ASP A 192 24.48 -8.09 3.65
C ASP A 192 23.98 -9.09 2.58
N PRO A 193 22.72 -9.05 2.18
CA PRO A 193 22.21 -10.00 1.21
C PRO A 193 22.87 -9.75 -0.14
N HIS A 194 23.54 -10.76 -0.68
CA HIS A 194 24.04 -10.79 -2.05
C HIS A 194 23.08 -11.60 -2.90
N TYR A 195 22.14 -10.91 -3.56
CA TYR A 195 21.28 -11.55 -4.54
C TYR A 195 22.00 -11.63 -5.88
N THR A 196 22.05 -12.83 -6.45
CA THR A 196 22.46 -13.02 -7.85
C THR A 196 21.28 -12.69 -8.77
N GLN A 197 21.55 -12.48 -10.06
CA GLN A 197 20.48 -12.21 -11.03
C GLN A 197 19.48 -13.38 -11.13
N SER A 198 19.96 -14.61 -10.95
CA SER A 198 19.10 -15.79 -10.86
C SER A 198 18.15 -15.78 -9.66
N ASP A 199 18.59 -15.32 -8.49
CA ASP A 199 17.75 -15.23 -7.29
C ASP A 199 16.64 -14.18 -7.47
N VAL A 200 16.96 -13.08 -8.16
CA VAL A 200 15.97 -12.05 -8.51
C VAL A 200 14.92 -12.61 -9.46
N GLU A 201 15.32 -13.27 -10.54
CA GLU A 201 14.42 -13.87 -11.52
C GLU A 201 13.55 -14.97 -10.88
N GLN A 202 14.12 -15.77 -9.98
CA GLN A 202 13.37 -16.78 -9.25
C GLN A 202 12.31 -16.13 -8.33
N LEU A 203 12.68 -15.12 -7.56
CA LEU A 203 11.75 -14.40 -6.69
C LEU A 203 10.57 -13.78 -7.48
N TYR A 204 10.87 -13.15 -8.63
CA TYR A 204 9.81 -12.61 -9.49
C TYR A 204 8.87 -13.71 -10.01
N SER A 205 9.43 -14.88 -10.39
CA SER A 205 8.61 -15.99 -10.89
C SER A 205 7.74 -16.62 -9.79
N GLU A 206 8.24 -16.69 -8.56
CA GLU A 206 7.48 -17.13 -7.39
C GLU A 206 6.31 -16.19 -7.11
N ILE A 207 6.57 -14.88 -7.02
CA ILE A 207 5.50 -13.87 -6.79
C ILE A 207 4.47 -13.89 -7.92
N GLU A 208 4.90 -14.00 -9.18
CA GLU A 208 3.97 -14.07 -10.32
C GLU A 208 3.09 -15.32 -10.27
N LYS A 209 3.63 -16.44 -9.80
CA LYS A 209 2.89 -17.69 -9.64
C LYS A 209 1.85 -17.57 -8.53
N ASP A 210 2.24 -17.07 -7.37
CA ASP A 210 1.34 -16.91 -6.21
C ASP A 210 0.17 -15.96 -6.54
N VAL A 211 0.46 -14.83 -7.20
CA VAL A 211 -0.59 -13.89 -7.64
C VAL A 211 -1.55 -14.53 -8.65
N LYS A 212 -1.04 -15.38 -9.57
CA LYS A 212 -1.91 -16.08 -10.53
C LYS A 212 -2.77 -17.15 -9.88
N GLU A 213 -2.23 -17.89 -8.91
CA GLU A 213 -2.98 -18.90 -8.15
C GLU A 213 -4.11 -18.25 -7.36
N THR A 214 -3.86 -17.13 -6.68
CA THR A 214 -4.88 -16.37 -5.94
C THR A 214 -6.00 -15.86 -6.85
N ILE A 215 -5.68 -15.41 -8.08
CA ILE A 215 -6.70 -14.94 -9.05
C ILE A 215 -7.59 -16.10 -9.52
N LEU A 216 -7.03 -17.31 -9.68
CA LEU A 216 -7.77 -18.49 -10.14
C LEU A 216 -8.69 -19.09 -9.06
N GLU A 217 -8.39 -18.85 -7.78
CA GLU A 217 -9.23 -19.30 -6.66
C GLU A 217 -10.46 -18.38 -6.44
N GLU A 218 -10.41 -17.14 -6.94
CA GLU A 218 -11.51 -16.16 -6.83
C GLU A 218 -12.54 -16.24 -8.00
N GLU A 219 -12.24 -16.98 -9.08
CA GLU A 219 -13.20 -17.23 -10.19
C GLU A 219 -14.07 -18.48 -9.94
#